data_724a80551e18d89151c7f8f48f737c60
#
_entry.id   724a80551e18d89151c7f8f48f737c60
#
_cell.length_a   1.000
_cell.length_b   1.000
_cell.length_c   1.000
_cell.angle_alpha   90.00
_cell.angle_beta   90.00
_cell.angle_gamma   90.00
#
_symmetry.space_group_name_H-M   'P 1'
#
loop_
_entity.id
_entity.type
_entity.pdbx_description
1 polymer ?
#
loop_
_entity_poly.entity_id
_entity_poly.type
_entity_poly.pdbx_seq_one_letter_code
_entity_poly.pdbx_strand_id
1 'polypeptide(L)'
;MPYSSEVVQRARNRLAQAKEDRESENRQHLAEAYARVPRIKEIDMLLRRTMAQAAQAAFLQGSDGRELLEKARIQNLELQQERAILARENFEEGYLDETPICEICGGTGYIGSNMCECLRELCRQEQKKELAVLTGGKESFSQ
;
A
#
# COMPACT_ATOMS: atom_id res chain seq x y z
N MET A 1 24.32 -10.03 11.82
CA MET A 1 23.48 -10.47 10.70
C MET A 1 24.30 -11.27 9.71
N PRO A 2 23.83 -12.44 9.35
CA PRO A 2 24.59 -13.32 8.45
C PRO A 2 24.54 -12.94 6.98
N TYR A 3 23.79 -11.90 6.59
CA TYR A 3 23.67 -11.54 5.19
C TYR A 3 24.67 -10.47 4.77
N SER A 4 25.27 -10.62 3.59
CA SER A 4 26.15 -9.61 3.03
C SER A 4 25.37 -8.35 2.65
N SER A 5 26.08 -7.22 2.55
CA SER A 5 25.44 -5.98 2.13
C SER A 5 24.86 -6.07 0.71
N GLU A 6 25.48 -6.85 -0.16
CA GLU A 6 25.00 -7.05 -1.52
C GLU A 6 23.68 -7.83 -1.54
N VAL A 7 23.59 -8.89 -0.72
CA VAL A 7 22.36 -9.68 -0.57
C VAL A 7 21.23 -8.80 -0.05
N VAL A 8 21.51 -8.02 0.99
CA VAL A 8 20.51 -7.11 1.58
C VAL A 8 20.06 -6.08 0.55
N GLN A 9 20.99 -5.51 -0.21
CA GLN A 9 20.66 -4.50 -1.21
C GLN A 9 19.77 -5.08 -2.32
N ARG A 10 20.08 -6.28 -2.80
CA ARG A 10 19.25 -6.94 -3.81
C ARG A 10 17.86 -7.26 -3.27
N ALA A 11 17.78 -7.72 -2.02
CA ALA A 11 16.50 -7.98 -1.36
C ALA A 11 15.67 -6.70 -1.23
N ARG A 12 16.30 -5.61 -0.82
CA ARG A 12 15.63 -4.30 -0.72
C ARG A 12 15.12 -3.82 -2.07
N ASN A 13 15.92 -4.01 -3.11
CA ASN A 13 15.52 -3.64 -4.48
C ASN A 13 14.29 -4.45 -4.93
N ARG A 14 14.27 -5.74 -4.62
CA ARG A 14 13.11 -6.60 -4.93
C ARG A 14 11.87 -6.16 -4.18
N LEU A 15 12.03 -5.80 -2.91
CA LEU A 15 10.91 -5.33 -2.09
C LEU A 15 10.36 -4.02 -2.65
N ALA A 16 11.25 -3.08 -2.98
CA ALA A 16 10.87 -1.81 -3.57
C ALA A 16 10.12 -1.99 -4.89
N GLN A 17 10.59 -2.92 -5.72
CA GLN A 17 9.93 -3.23 -6.99
C GLN A 17 8.54 -3.84 -6.76
N ALA A 18 8.42 -4.77 -5.83
CA ALA A 18 7.15 -5.39 -5.50
C ALA A 18 6.14 -4.34 -4.99
N LYS A 19 6.63 -3.40 -4.18
CA LYS A 19 5.81 -2.31 -3.67
C LYS A 19 5.31 -1.41 -4.81
N GLU A 20 6.22 -1.05 -5.72
CA GLU A 20 5.86 -0.23 -6.87
C GLU A 20 4.86 -0.94 -7.78
N ASP A 21 5.05 -2.23 -8.02
CA ASP A 21 4.13 -3.02 -8.82
C ASP A 21 2.73 -3.06 -8.20
N ARG A 22 2.65 -3.22 -6.88
CA ARG A 22 1.39 -3.22 -6.18
C ARG A 22 0.69 -1.85 -6.25
N GLU A 23 1.45 -0.77 -6.06
CA GLU A 23 0.92 0.58 -6.17
C GLU A 23 0.43 0.89 -7.58
N SER A 24 1.14 0.42 -8.58
CA SER A 24 0.76 0.56 -9.98
C SER A 24 -0.54 -0.18 -10.28
N GLU A 25 -0.69 -1.41 -9.80
CA GLU A 25 -1.94 -2.17 -9.90
C GLU A 25 -3.10 -1.42 -9.26
N ASN A 26 -2.89 -0.90 -8.05
CA ASN A 26 -3.93 -0.15 -7.35
C ASN A 26 -4.36 1.09 -8.14
N ARG A 27 -3.40 1.79 -8.73
CA ARG A 27 -3.71 2.95 -9.58
C ARG A 27 -4.51 2.56 -10.82
N GLN A 28 -4.18 1.44 -11.44
CA GLN A 28 -4.91 0.94 -12.60
C GLN A 28 -6.35 0.57 -12.25
N HIS A 29 -6.54 -0.14 -11.14
CA HIS A 29 -7.87 -0.49 -10.65
C HIS A 29 -8.71 0.75 -10.38
N LEU A 30 -8.09 1.75 -9.76
CA LEU A 30 -8.77 3.00 -9.44
C LEU A 30 -9.15 3.77 -10.71
N ALA A 31 -8.26 3.81 -11.69
CA ALA A 31 -8.54 4.47 -12.97
C ALA A 31 -9.71 3.79 -13.70
N GLU A 32 -9.75 2.46 -13.69
CA GLU A 32 -10.86 1.72 -14.28
C GLU A 32 -12.17 1.98 -13.53
N ALA A 33 -12.09 2.05 -12.20
CA ALA A 33 -13.28 2.36 -11.39
C ALA A 33 -13.83 3.74 -11.72
N TYR A 34 -12.96 4.72 -11.86
CA TYR A 34 -13.35 6.08 -12.21
C TYR A 34 -13.99 6.16 -13.60
N ALA A 35 -13.49 5.35 -14.54
CA ALA A 35 -14.04 5.30 -15.89
C ALA A 35 -15.42 4.64 -15.92
N ARG A 36 -15.59 3.57 -15.16
CA ARG A 36 -16.86 2.82 -15.11
C ARG A 36 -17.92 3.49 -14.25
N VAL A 37 -17.52 4.05 -13.13
CA VAL A 37 -18.43 4.70 -12.18
C VAL A 37 -17.86 6.06 -11.81
N PRO A 38 -18.13 7.12 -12.63
CA PRO A 38 -17.59 8.46 -12.38
C PRO A 38 -17.94 9.01 -10.99
N ARG A 39 -19.04 8.56 -10.39
CA ARG A 39 -19.42 8.98 -9.04
C ARG A 39 -18.37 8.62 -8.01
N ILE A 40 -17.65 7.50 -8.20
CA ILE A 40 -16.57 7.10 -7.28
C ILE A 40 -15.47 8.16 -7.27
N LYS A 41 -15.14 8.71 -8.45
CA LYS A 41 -14.16 9.79 -8.55
C LYS A 41 -14.63 11.04 -7.79
N GLU A 42 -15.88 11.42 -7.97
CA GLU A 42 -16.46 12.54 -7.24
C GLU A 42 -16.40 12.33 -5.74
N ILE A 43 -16.75 11.12 -5.28
CA ILE A 43 -16.71 10.78 -3.87
C ILE A 43 -15.28 10.90 -3.33
N ASP A 44 -14.30 10.38 -4.05
CA ASP A 44 -12.91 10.46 -3.61
C ASP A 44 -12.42 11.91 -3.50
N MET A 45 -12.84 12.77 -4.42
CA MET A 45 -12.54 14.20 -4.35
C MET A 45 -13.22 14.85 -3.15
N LEU A 46 -14.49 14.49 -2.90
CA LEU A 46 -15.23 15.02 -1.75
C LEU A 46 -14.65 14.51 -0.43
N LEU A 47 -14.19 13.26 -0.38
CA LEU A 47 -13.53 12.70 0.80
C LEU A 47 -12.26 13.50 1.14
N ARG A 48 -11.45 13.83 0.14
CA ARG A 48 -10.27 14.68 0.37
C ARG A 48 -10.66 16.06 0.88
N ARG A 49 -11.74 16.62 0.36
CA ARG A 49 -12.23 17.91 0.81
C ARG A 49 -12.71 17.87 2.27
N THR A 50 -13.43 16.81 2.66
CA THR A 50 -13.86 16.68 4.06
C THR A 50 -12.67 16.51 5.00
N MET A 51 -11.63 15.82 4.57
CA MET A 51 -10.40 15.70 5.38
C MET A 51 -9.70 17.04 5.53
N ALA A 52 -9.64 17.84 4.45
CA ALA A 52 -9.07 19.18 4.52
C ALA A 52 -9.89 20.09 5.44
N GLN A 53 -11.21 20.00 5.38
CA GLN A 53 -12.11 20.74 6.26
C GLN A 53 -11.91 20.37 7.72
N ALA A 54 -11.75 19.06 7.99
CA ALA A 54 -11.49 18.58 9.35
C ALA A 54 -10.15 19.11 9.86
N ALA A 55 -9.12 19.14 9.02
CA ALA A 55 -7.82 19.66 9.39
C ALA A 55 -7.90 21.18 9.70
N GLN A 56 -8.64 21.93 8.90
CA GLN A 56 -8.86 23.36 9.16
C GLN A 56 -9.63 23.60 10.45
N ALA A 57 -10.66 22.77 10.71
CA ALA A 57 -11.46 22.88 11.92
C ALA A 57 -10.63 22.66 13.18
N ALA A 58 -9.55 21.85 13.09
CA ALA A 58 -8.67 21.60 14.21
C ALA A 58 -7.92 22.86 14.68
N PHE A 59 -7.76 23.84 13.80
CA PHE A 59 -7.12 25.12 14.16
C PHE A 59 -8.08 26.13 14.75
N LEU A 60 -9.39 25.91 14.64
CA LEU A 60 -10.41 26.78 15.21
C LEU A 60 -10.66 26.38 16.66
N GLN A 61 -10.88 27.39 17.50
CA GLN A 61 -11.16 27.17 18.91
C GLN A 61 -12.64 27.35 19.20
N GLY A 62 -13.13 26.60 20.18
CA GLY A 62 -14.48 26.71 20.67
C GLY A 62 -15.50 25.88 19.92
N SER A 63 -16.77 26.27 19.99
CA SER A 63 -17.90 25.54 19.45
C SER A 63 -17.91 25.49 17.93
N ASP A 64 -17.42 26.53 17.27
CA ASP A 64 -17.39 26.58 15.80
C ASP A 64 -16.50 25.51 15.22
N GLY A 65 -15.33 25.29 15.80
CA GLY A 65 -14.42 24.24 15.38
C GLY A 65 -15.00 22.85 15.57
N ARG A 66 -15.71 22.63 16.69
CA ARG A 66 -16.35 21.33 16.96
C ARG A 66 -17.50 21.04 16.00
N GLU A 67 -18.32 22.05 15.70
CA GLU A 67 -19.41 21.88 14.76
C GLU A 67 -18.91 21.54 13.36
N LEU A 68 -17.89 22.26 12.89
CA LEU A 68 -17.30 22.01 11.59
C LEU A 68 -16.68 20.62 11.51
N LEU A 69 -15.98 20.21 12.58
CA LEU A 69 -15.38 18.87 12.63
C LEU A 69 -16.42 17.78 12.59
N GLU A 70 -17.52 17.95 13.33
CA GLU A 70 -18.60 16.97 13.37
C GLU A 70 -19.31 16.87 12.03
N LYS A 71 -19.58 17.99 11.37
CA LYS A 71 -20.15 18.00 10.02
C LYS A 71 -19.25 17.28 9.02
N ALA A 72 -17.96 17.58 9.07
CA ALA A 72 -16.99 16.94 8.18
C ALA A 72 -16.95 15.42 8.41
N ARG A 73 -17.02 15.01 9.68
CA ARG A 73 -17.00 13.59 10.06
C ARG A 73 -18.23 12.85 9.54
N ILE A 74 -19.42 13.43 9.74
CA ILE A 74 -20.68 12.84 9.28
C ILE A 74 -20.67 12.72 7.76
N GLN A 75 -20.30 13.78 7.07
CA GLN A 75 -20.24 13.82 5.62
C GLN A 75 -19.25 12.78 5.09
N ASN A 76 -18.09 12.66 5.74
CA ASN A 76 -17.07 11.69 5.37
C ASN A 76 -17.59 10.26 5.49
N LEU A 77 -18.30 9.94 6.58
CA LEU A 77 -18.90 8.62 6.79
C LEU A 77 -19.94 8.28 5.72
N GLU A 78 -20.81 9.24 5.40
CA GLU A 78 -21.82 9.05 4.37
C GLU A 78 -21.18 8.76 3.00
N LEU A 79 -20.13 9.51 2.67
CA LEU A 79 -19.39 9.33 1.42
C LEU A 79 -18.70 7.97 1.38
N GLN A 80 -18.09 7.55 2.50
CA GLN A 80 -17.47 6.23 2.58
C GLN A 80 -18.48 5.11 2.37
N GLN A 81 -19.67 5.24 2.96
CA GLN A 81 -20.74 4.27 2.79
C GLN A 81 -21.22 4.19 1.36
N GLU A 82 -21.44 5.34 0.73
CA GLU A 82 -21.85 5.40 -0.68
C GLU A 82 -20.79 4.74 -1.56
N ARG A 83 -19.52 5.05 -1.33
CA ARG A 83 -18.39 4.46 -2.06
C ARG A 83 -18.36 2.93 -1.94
N ALA A 84 -18.54 2.46 -0.72
CA ALA A 84 -18.53 1.01 -0.45
C ALA A 84 -19.67 0.30 -1.18
N ILE A 85 -20.84 0.90 -1.23
CA ILE A 85 -21.99 0.34 -1.94
C ILE A 85 -21.73 0.31 -3.45
N LEU A 86 -21.24 1.40 -4.02
CA LEU A 86 -20.91 1.48 -5.44
C LEU A 86 -19.83 0.49 -5.84
N ALA A 87 -18.81 0.34 -5.00
CA ALA A 87 -17.73 -0.62 -5.24
C ALA A 87 -18.27 -2.06 -5.22
N ARG A 88 -19.12 -2.37 -4.26
CA ARG A 88 -19.69 -3.71 -4.12
C ARG A 88 -20.64 -4.06 -5.27
N GLU A 89 -21.40 -3.09 -5.76
CA GLU A 89 -22.33 -3.31 -6.86
C GLU A 89 -21.68 -3.43 -8.22
N ASN A 90 -20.51 -2.82 -8.42
CA ASN A 90 -19.89 -2.71 -9.74
C ASN A 90 -18.59 -3.50 -9.89
N PHE A 91 -17.97 -3.92 -8.81
CA PHE A 91 -16.66 -4.59 -8.84
C PHE A 91 -16.64 -5.79 -7.92
N GLU A 92 -15.67 -6.67 -8.13
CA GLU A 92 -15.43 -7.81 -7.27
C GLU A 92 -14.99 -7.34 -5.88
N GLU A 93 -15.26 -8.15 -4.88
CA GLU A 93 -14.83 -7.88 -3.52
C GLU A 93 -13.31 -7.68 -3.47
N GLY A 94 -12.88 -6.59 -2.85
CA GLY A 94 -11.47 -6.27 -2.71
C GLY A 94 -10.84 -5.60 -3.91
N TYR A 95 -11.56 -5.39 -5.01
CA TYR A 95 -11.01 -4.79 -6.23
C TYR A 95 -10.40 -3.40 -5.98
N LEU A 96 -11.05 -2.58 -5.18
CA LEU A 96 -10.59 -1.22 -4.86
C LEU A 96 -9.79 -1.14 -3.56
N ASP A 97 -9.53 -2.25 -2.91
CA ASP A 97 -8.78 -2.26 -1.67
C ASP A 97 -7.30 -2.04 -1.96
N GLU A 98 -6.72 -1.08 -1.27
CA GLU A 98 -5.29 -0.79 -1.36
C GLU A 98 -4.56 -1.55 -0.27
N THR A 99 -4.30 -2.82 -0.53
CA THR A 99 -3.59 -3.65 0.44
C THR A 99 -2.08 -3.53 0.23
N PRO A 100 -1.30 -3.41 1.32
CA PRO A 100 0.15 -3.38 1.19
C PRO A 100 0.70 -4.78 0.86
N ILE A 101 1.93 -4.82 0.35
CA ILE A 101 2.59 -6.10 0.06
C ILE A 101 2.97 -6.86 1.32
N CYS A 102 3.04 -6.16 2.45
CA CYS A 102 3.25 -6.76 3.77
C CYS A 102 2.44 -5.97 4.79
N GLU A 103 1.56 -6.64 5.50
CA GLU A 103 0.71 -5.99 6.50
C GLU A 103 1.49 -5.60 7.76
N ILE A 104 2.60 -6.27 8.00
CA ILE A 104 3.41 -6.04 9.22
C ILE A 104 4.23 -4.76 9.10
N CYS A 105 4.96 -4.59 8.00
CA CYS A 105 5.83 -3.43 7.81
C CYS A 105 5.27 -2.40 6.81
N GLY A 106 4.16 -2.70 6.14
CA GLY A 106 3.60 -1.81 5.14
C GLY A 106 4.41 -1.69 3.85
N GLY A 107 5.35 -2.60 3.64
CA GLY A 107 6.21 -2.59 2.46
C GLY A 107 7.54 -1.91 2.65
N THR A 108 7.86 -1.43 3.85
CA THR A 108 9.13 -0.77 4.13
C THR A 108 10.29 -1.75 4.33
N GLY A 109 9.99 -2.96 4.78
CA GLY A 109 10.99 -3.98 5.10
C GLY A 109 11.51 -3.92 6.52
N TYR A 110 11.10 -2.94 7.30
CA TYR A 110 11.59 -2.73 8.67
C TYR A 110 10.46 -2.42 9.63
N ILE A 111 10.62 -2.90 10.85
CA ILE A 111 9.77 -2.54 11.98
C ILE A 111 10.68 -1.84 12.97
N GLY A 112 10.62 -0.48 12.99
CA GLY A 112 11.61 0.29 13.74
C GLY A 112 12.99 0.07 13.18
N SER A 113 13.91 -0.41 14.01
CA SER A 113 15.28 -0.73 13.61
C SER A 113 15.47 -2.18 13.18
N ASN A 114 14.42 -3.01 13.32
CA ASN A 114 14.49 -4.44 13.04
C ASN A 114 13.99 -4.75 11.64
N MET A 115 14.67 -5.69 10.98
CA MET A 115 14.26 -6.14 9.65
C MET A 115 12.97 -6.96 9.75
N CYS A 116 11.98 -6.64 8.92
CA CYS A 116 10.73 -7.40 8.85
C CYS A 116 11.00 -8.79 8.26
N GLU A 117 10.17 -9.76 8.64
CA GLU A 117 10.28 -11.13 8.12
C GLU A 117 10.15 -11.17 6.61
N CYS A 118 9.33 -10.30 5.99
CA CYS A 118 9.19 -10.25 4.54
C CYS A 118 10.54 -9.95 3.86
N LEU A 119 11.31 -9.01 4.40
CA LEU A 119 12.63 -8.68 3.86
C LEU A 119 13.64 -9.78 4.16
N ARG A 120 13.56 -10.39 5.35
CA ARG A 120 14.42 -11.53 5.70
C ARG A 120 14.26 -12.68 4.73
N GLU A 121 13.01 -12.97 4.34
CA GLU A 121 12.74 -14.03 3.39
C GLU A 121 13.36 -13.71 2.02
N LEU A 122 13.29 -12.47 1.58
CA LEU A 122 13.94 -12.06 0.34
C LEU A 122 15.46 -12.17 0.45
N CYS A 123 16.02 -11.84 1.60
CA CYS A 123 17.45 -12.02 1.85
C CYS A 123 17.84 -13.49 1.76
N ARG A 124 17.04 -14.38 2.36
CA ARG A 124 17.28 -15.83 2.27
C ARG A 124 17.25 -16.31 0.82
N GLN A 125 16.31 -15.85 0.03
CA GLN A 125 16.21 -16.20 -1.38
C GLN A 125 17.41 -15.69 -2.17
N GLU A 126 17.83 -14.44 -1.93
CA GLU A 126 19.00 -13.88 -2.62
C GLU A 126 20.29 -14.60 -2.21
N GLN A 127 20.41 -14.96 -0.95
CA GLN A 127 21.56 -15.74 -0.48
C GLN A 127 21.60 -17.11 -1.14
N LYS A 128 20.47 -17.79 -1.27
CA LYS A 128 20.36 -19.06 -1.98
C LYS A 128 20.76 -18.93 -3.45
N LYS A 129 20.32 -17.87 -4.12
CA LYS A 129 20.71 -17.60 -5.50
C LYS A 129 22.21 -17.40 -5.64
N GLU A 130 22.82 -16.67 -4.72
CA GLU A 130 24.25 -16.43 -4.72
C GLU A 130 25.01 -17.74 -4.56
N LEU A 131 24.58 -18.58 -3.63
CA LEU A 131 25.18 -19.90 -3.43
C LEU A 131 24.97 -20.81 -4.63
N ALA A 132 23.80 -20.77 -5.24
CA ALA A 132 23.48 -21.57 -6.43
C ALA A 132 24.35 -21.17 -7.61
N VAL A 133 24.65 -19.88 -7.79
CA VAL A 133 25.56 -19.41 -8.83
C VAL A 133 26.97 -19.97 -8.60
N LEU A 134 27.43 -19.95 -7.34
CA LEU A 134 28.76 -20.49 -7.01
C LEU A 134 28.86 -22.00 -7.19
N THR A 135 27.81 -22.75 -6.82
CA THR A 135 27.80 -24.20 -6.91
C THR A 135 27.22 -24.70 -8.23
N GLY A 136 26.30 -23.95 -8.83
CA GLY A 136 25.64 -24.30 -10.07
C GLY A 136 26.57 -24.44 -11.26
N GLY A 137 27.67 -23.65 -11.25
CA GLY A 137 28.70 -23.76 -12.27
C GLY A 137 29.35 -25.12 -12.27
N LYS A 138 29.58 -25.69 -11.08
CA LYS A 138 30.15 -27.04 -10.92
C LYS A 138 29.15 -28.10 -11.35
N GLU A 139 27.92 -27.97 -10.97
CA GLU A 139 26.86 -28.91 -11.29
C GLU A 139 26.61 -28.99 -12.79
N SER A 140 26.61 -27.86 -13.48
CA SER A 140 26.39 -27.84 -14.93
C SER A 140 27.54 -28.45 -15.68
N PHE A 141 28.77 -28.42 -15.16
CA PHE A 141 29.90 -29.09 -15.76
C PHE A 141 29.92 -30.61 -15.51
N SER A 142 29.31 -31.05 -14.43
CA SER A 142 29.26 -32.48 -14.10
C SER A 142 28.18 -33.24 -14.89
N GLN A 143 27.33 -32.53 -15.55
CA GLN A 143 26.30 -33.10 -16.39
C GLN A 143 26.74 -33.17 -17.84
#